data_b57fb5f01e7c09a794088ca41765cbd4
#
_entry.id   b57fb5f01e7c09a794088ca41765cbd4
#
_cell.length_a   1.000
_cell.length_b   1.000
_cell.length_c   1.000
_cell.angle_alpha   90.00
_cell.angle_beta   90.00
_cell.angle_gamma   90.00
#
_symmetry.space_group_name_H-M   'P 1'
#
loop_
_entity.id
_entity.type
_entity.pdbx_description
1 polymer ?
#
loop_
_entity_poly.entity_id
_entity_poly.type
_entity_poly.pdbx_seq_one_letter_code
_entity_poly.pdbx_strand_id
1 'polypeptide(L)'
;MKVALICFSLTGQQTGERLCRGLEAAGMTAELDKKSKYLPDSIQISTSAWAGEKFSDSDALIFIGATGIAVRSIAPYVASKKSDPAVLVVDECGKFVISLLSGHLGGANELALKTAEILEAIPVVTTATDLHHRFAVDVFAKKNNCNIFNMKAAKEVSAALLAGKKVGFYSEFPTDGELPEGLVRCDEYGNPVNSTDDRSEEETQKSSDFNGTGTDCTNIDCGVAVTVHTSCNPFISTTQVVPKCLTLGMGCRKDKDARGIAEAA
;
A
#
# COMPACT_ATOMS: atom_id res chain seq x y z
N MET A 1 2.43 0.07 -15.56
CA MET A 1 3.15 -0.93 -14.75
C MET A 1 3.88 -1.87 -15.69
N LYS A 2 5.20 -2.02 -15.51
CA LYS A 2 6.05 -2.92 -16.31
C LYS A 2 6.23 -4.24 -15.55
N VAL A 3 5.82 -5.35 -16.15
CA VAL A 3 5.80 -6.69 -15.55
C VAL A 3 6.73 -7.61 -16.33
N ALA A 4 7.74 -8.16 -15.69
CA ALA A 4 8.62 -9.15 -16.27
C ALA A 4 8.21 -10.57 -15.82
N LEU A 5 7.99 -11.46 -16.77
CA LEU A 5 7.63 -12.85 -16.51
C LEU A 5 8.76 -13.80 -16.92
N ILE A 6 8.91 -14.92 -16.23
CA ILE A 6 9.83 -15.98 -16.62
C ILE A 6 9.20 -17.36 -16.42
N CYS A 7 9.37 -18.24 -17.40
CA CYS A 7 8.90 -19.62 -17.33
C CYS A 7 10.02 -20.62 -17.62
N PHE A 8 9.81 -21.90 -17.25
CA PHE A 8 10.84 -22.95 -17.27
C PHE A 8 10.40 -24.21 -18.03
N SER A 9 9.15 -24.26 -18.49
CA SER A 9 8.56 -25.41 -19.18
C SER A 9 7.61 -24.97 -20.28
N LEU A 10 7.23 -25.88 -21.17
CA LEU A 10 6.24 -25.59 -22.22
C LEU A 10 4.87 -25.24 -21.63
N THR A 11 4.44 -25.94 -20.57
CA THR A 11 3.19 -25.62 -19.85
C THR A 11 3.25 -24.22 -19.25
N GLY A 12 4.38 -23.89 -18.59
CA GLY A 12 4.61 -22.57 -18.05
C GLY A 12 4.66 -21.47 -19.12
N GLN A 13 5.17 -21.76 -20.31
CA GLN A 13 5.11 -20.82 -21.44
C GLN A 13 3.67 -20.53 -21.85
N GLN A 14 2.83 -21.55 -21.99
CA GLN A 14 1.40 -21.37 -22.35
C GLN A 14 0.66 -20.52 -21.31
N THR A 15 0.90 -20.79 -20.03
CA THR A 15 0.37 -20.00 -18.91
C THR A 15 0.89 -18.55 -18.95
N GLY A 16 2.17 -18.34 -19.22
CA GLY A 16 2.79 -17.04 -19.35
C GLY A 16 2.24 -16.21 -20.50
N GLU A 17 2.06 -16.83 -21.68
CA GLU A 17 1.48 -16.17 -22.84
C GLU A 17 0.01 -15.77 -22.61
N ARG A 18 -0.78 -16.61 -21.92
CA ARG A 18 -2.15 -16.27 -21.50
C ARG A 18 -2.12 -15.08 -20.55
N LEU A 19 -1.22 -15.11 -19.58
CA LEU A 19 -1.09 -14.04 -18.58
C LEU A 19 -0.62 -12.72 -19.21
N CYS A 20 0.37 -12.73 -20.09
CA CYS A 20 0.82 -11.53 -20.80
C CYS A 20 -0.34 -10.84 -21.53
N ARG A 21 -1.11 -11.59 -22.32
CA ARG A 21 -2.29 -11.05 -23.03
C ARG A 21 -3.31 -10.42 -22.06
N GLY A 22 -3.57 -11.05 -20.90
CA GLY A 22 -4.49 -10.53 -19.91
C GLY A 22 -3.98 -9.26 -19.20
N LEU A 23 -2.69 -9.19 -18.89
CA LEU A 23 -2.06 -8.02 -18.30
C LEU A 23 -2.03 -6.84 -19.29
N GLU A 24 -1.71 -7.09 -20.55
CA GLU A 24 -1.74 -6.08 -21.62
C GLU A 24 -3.15 -5.52 -21.84
N ALA A 25 -4.17 -6.39 -21.86
CA ALA A 25 -5.57 -5.97 -21.93
C ALA A 25 -6.00 -5.11 -20.71
N ALA A 26 -5.32 -5.31 -19.57
CA ALA A 26 -5.50 -4.48 -18.38
C ALA A 26 -4.62 -3.20 -18.35
N GLY A 27 -3.96 -2.86 -19.47
CA GLY A 27 -3.14 -1.64 -19.63
C GLY A 27 -1.74 -1.71 -19.01
N MET A 28 -1.21 -2.91 -18.76
CA MET A 28 0.16 -3.12 -18.29
C MET A 28 1.08 -3.48 -19.46
N THR A 29 2.38 -3.28 -19.30
CA THR A 29 3.38 -3.80 -20.22
C THR A 29 3.92 -5.12 -19.68
N ALA A 30 3.79 -6.21 -20.41
CA ALA A 30 4.20 -7.53 -19.98
C ALA A 30 5.21 -8.16 -20.96
N GLU A 31 6.29 -8.73 -20.44
CA GLU A 31 7.34 -9.39 -21.22
C GLU A 31 7.58 -10.78 -20.65
N LEU A 32 7.56 -11.82 -21.49
CA LEU A 32 7.78 -13.21 -21.10
C LEU A 32 9.13 -13.71 -21.59
N ASP A 33 10.02 -13.97 -20.64
CA ASP A 33 11.30 -14.67 -20.86
C ASP A 33 11.16 -16.16 -20.60
N LYS A 34 11.98 -16.95 -21.27
CA LYS A 34 12.00 -18.42 -21.15
C LYS A 34 13.38 -18.91 -20.71
N LYS A 35 13.44 -19.84 -19.77
CA LYS A 35 14.68 -20.43 -19.27
C LYS A 35 14.60 -21.96 -19.26
N SER A 36 14.83 -22.56 -20.43
CA SER A 36 14.93 -24.00 -20.58
C SER A 36 15.65 -24.35 -21.87
N LYS A 37 16.54 -25.34 -21.84
CA LYS A 37 17.21 -25.84 -23.05
C LYS A 37 16.24 -26.47 -24.08
N TYR A 38 15.01 -26.72 -23.69
CA TYR A 38 13.99 -27.31 -24.54
C TYR A 38 12.99 -26.30 -25.11
N LEU A 39 13.13 -25.02 -24.74
CA LEU A 39 12.29 -23.95 -25.27
C LEU A 39 13.06 -23.09 -26.28
N PRO A 40 12.42 -22.70 -27.40
CA PRO A 40 13.03 -21.78 -28.35
C PRO A 40 13.22 -20.41 -27.69
N ASP A 41 14.21 -19.65 -28.16
CA ASP A 41 14.51 -18.29 -27.69
C ASP A 41 14.75 -18.20 -26.16
N SER A 42 15.30 -19.26 -25.58
CA SER A 42 15.62 -19.31 -24.16
C SER A 42 16.80 -18.41 -23.82
N ILE A 43 16.64 -17.58 -22.76
CA ILE A 43 17.71 -16.73 -22.29
C ILE A 43 18.93 -17.54 -21.85
N GLN A 44 20.11 -16.99 -22.10
CA GLN A 44 21.38 -17.69 -21.79
C GLN A 44 21.89 -17.40 -20.38
N ILE A 45 21.55 -16.23 -19.81
CA ILE A 45 21.94 -15.84 -18.45
C ILE A 45 21.24 -16.74 -17.40
N SER A 46 21.80 -16.80 -16.21
CA SER A 46 21.16 -17.52 -15.09
C SER A 46 19.86 -16.87 -14.67
N THR A 47 18.94 -17.62 -14.06
CA THR A 47 17.68 -17.06 -13.52
C THR A 47 17.94 -15.98 -12.46
N SER A 48 19.03 -16.13 -11.68
CA SER A 48 19.41 -15.10 -10.71
C SER A 48 19.93 -13.83 -11.39
N ALA A 49 20.72 -13.93 -12.45
CA ALA A 49 21.18 -12.76 -13.21
C ALA A 49 19.98 -12.03 -13.86
N TRP A 50 19.06 -12.78 -14.48
CA TRP A 50 17.81 -12.24 -15.00
C TRP A 50 17.00 -11.52 -13.92
N ALA A 51 16.84 -12.15 -12.74
CA ALA A 51 16.14 -11.55 -11.63
C ALA A 51 16.79 -10.21 -11.21
N GLY A 52 18.15 -10.14 -11.16
CA GLY A 52 18.86 -8.92 -10.81
C GLY A 52 18.65 -7.78 -11.82
N GLU A 53 18.66 -8.07 -13.11
CA GLU A 53 18.37 -7.09 -14.16
C GLU A 53 16.92 -6.57 -14.04
N LYS A 54 15.95 -7.49 -13.94
CA LYS A 54 14.52 -7.12 -13.88
C LYS A 54 14.13 -6.49 -12.54
N PHE A 55 14.84 -6.78 -11.45
CA PHE A 55 14.58 -6.21 -10.11
C PHE A 55 14.76 -4.69 -10.08
N SER A 56 15.67 -4.16 -10.91
CA SER A 56 15.94 -2.73 -11.02
C SER A 56 15.15 -2.02 -12.13
N ASP A 57 14.64 -2.77 -13.11
CA ASP A 57 14.08 -2.24 -14.36
C ASP A 57 12.56 -2.49 -14.50
N SER A 58 11.94 -3.24 -13.59
CA SER A 58 10.53 -3.59 -13.65
C SER A 58 9.80 -3.26 -12.35
N ASP A 59 8.50 -2.97 -12.45
CA ASP A 59 7.64 -2.75 -11.29
C ASP A 59 7.25 -4.08 -10.62
N ALA A 60 7.24 -5.17 -11.40
CA ALA A 60 6.91 -6.51 -10.90
C ALA A 60 7.63 -7.62 -11.65
N LEU A 61 7.93 -8.72 -10.92
CA LEU A 61 8.44 -9.99 -11.46
C LEU A 61 7.45 -11.11 -11.18
N ILE A 62 7.15 -11.92 -12.19
CA ILE A 62 6.31 -13.10 -12.06
C ILE A 62 7.08 -14.34 -12.50
N PHE A 63 7.30 -15.26 -11.56
CA PHE A 63 7.93 -16.55 -11.83
C PHE A 63 6.85 -17.60 -12.07
N ILE A 64 6.85 -18.21 -13.27
CA ILE A 64 5.91 -19.28 -13.61
C ILE A 64 6.64 -20.61 -13.42
N GLY A 65 6.50 -21.18 -12.22
CA GLY A 65 7.20 -22.40 -11.81
C GLY A 65 7.27 -22.56 -10.29
N ALA A 66 8.24 -23.32 -9.81
CA ALA A 66 8.38 -23.62 -8.39
C ALA A 66 8.82 -22.40 -7.56
N THR A 67 8.14 -22.15 -6.43
CA THR A 67 8.44 -21.04 -5.51
C THR A 67 9.92 -21.01 -5.08
N GLY A 68 10.54 -22.18 -4.87
CA GLY A 68 11.95 -22.25 -4.50
C GLY A 68 12.90 -21.71 -5.56
N ILE A 69 12.53 -21.70 -6.84
CA ILE A 69 13.32 -21.06 -7.92
C ILE A 69 13.26 -19.55 -7.74
N ALA A 70 12.08 -18.99 -7.57
CA ALA A 70 11.89 -17.56 -7.35
C ALA A 70 12.71 -17.08 -6.13
N VAL A 71 12.53 -17.72 -4.97
CA VAL A 71 13.22 -17.36 -3.73
C VAL A 71 14.75 -17.33 -3.92
N ARG A 72 15.34 -18.40 -4.48
CA ARG A 72 16.79 -18.45 -4.71
C ARG A 72 17.26 -17.42 -5.72
N SER A 73 16.44 -17.08 -6.71
CA SER A 73 16.83 -16.12 -7.75
C SER A 73 16.82 -14.68 -7.25
N ILE A 74 15.85 -14.30 -6.40
CA ILE A 74 15.72 -12.92 -5.91
C ILE A 74 16.53 -12.66 -4.63
N ALA A 75 16.88 -13.70 -3.85
CA ALA A 75 17.50 -13.54 -2.54
C ALA A 75 18.70 -12.57 -2.50
N PRO A 76 19.60 -12.52 -3.50
CA PRO A 76 20.72 -11.58 -3.50
C PRO A 76 20.33 -10.11 -3.67
N TYR A 77 19.10 -9.82 -4.11
CA TYR A 77 18.66 -8.48 -4.51
C TYR A 77 17.62 -7.90 -3.54
N VAL A 78 17.05 -8.71 -2.66
CA VAL A 78 16.07 -8.27 -1.68
C VAL A 78 16.72 -7.33 -0.68
N ALA A 79 16.24 -6.08 -0.62
CA ALA A 79 16.79 -5.01 0.21
C ALA A 79 15.76 -4.37 1.14
N SER A 80 14.63 -3.91 0.60
CA SER A 80 13.64 -3.17 1.37
C SER A 80 12.25 -3.27 0.76
N LYS A 81 11.25 -3.52 1.62
CA LYS A 81 9.83 -3.50 1.21
C LYS A 81 9.35 -2.16 0.61
N LYS A 82 10.16 -1.09 0.70
CA LYS A 82 9.85 0.22 0.14
C LYS A 82 10.34 0.38 -1.30
N SER A 83 11.39 -0.31 -1.67
CA SER A 83 12.08 -0.20 -2.96
C SER A 83 11.97 -1.44 -3.82
N ASP A 84 11.80 -2.61 -3.20
CA ASP A 84 11.77 -3.87 -3.92
C ASP A 84 10.49 -3.98 -4.75
N PRO A 85 10.58 -4.45 -6.00
CA PRO A 85 9.42 -4.65 -6.86
C PRO A 85 8.46 -5.70 -6.29
N ALA A 86 7.24 -5.72 -6.80
CA ALA A 86 6.32 -6.82 -6.54
C ALA A 86 6.88 -8.14 -7.07
N VAL A 87 6.83 -9.22 -6.29
CA VAL A 87 7.22 -10.54 -6.79
C VAL A 87 6.09 -11.54 -6.56
N LEU A 88 5.67 -12.18 -7.64
CA LEU A 88 4.68 -13.25 -7.63
C LEU A 88 5.29 -14.57 -8.09
N VAL A 89 4.69 -15.65 -7.64
CA VAL A 89 4.91 -16.97 -8.19
C VAL A 89 3.57 -17.55 -8.66
N VAL A 90 3.56 -18.07 -9.87
CA VAL A 90 2.43 -18.80 -10.46
C VAL A 90 2.91 -20.22 -10.72
N ASP A 91 2.16 -21.23 -10.30
CA ASP A 91 2.49 -22.60 -10.70
C ASP A 91 2.34 -22.77 -12.21
N GLU A 92 3.07 -23.72 -12.82
CA GLU A 92 3.09 -23.83 -14.28
C GLU A 92 1.74 -24.10 -14.92
N CYS A 93 0.78 -24.68 -14.16
CA CYS A 93 -0.58 -24.93 -14.61
C CYS A 93 -1.51 -23.72 -14.41
N GLY A 94 -1.05 -22.64 -13.78
CA GLY A 94 -1.84 -21.45 -13.52
C GLY A 94 -2.97 -21.64 -12.52
N LYS A 95 -2.81 -22.55 -11.54
CA LYS A 95 -3.83 -22.85 -10.52
C LYS A 95 -3.71 -21.97 -9.27
N PHE A 96 -2.50 -21.57 -8.93
CA PHE A 96 -2.20 -20.77 -7.74
C PHE A 96 -1.36 -19.56 -8.11
N VAL A 97 -1.70 -18.42 -7.54
CA VAL A 97 -0.94 -17.17 -7.67
C VAL A 97 -0.52 -16.72 -6.29
N ILE A 98 0.77 -16.78 -6.01
CA ILE A 98 1.34 -16.51 -4.70
C ILE A 98 1.97 -15.12 -4.67
N SER A 99 1.49 -14.24 -3.80
CA SER A 99 2.15 -12.98 -3.47
C SER A 99 3.38 -13.26 -2.60
N LEU A 100 4.58 -13.21 -3.19
CA LEU A 100 5.81 -13.63 -2.53
C LEU A 100 6.55 -12.49 -1.82
N LEU A 101 6.63 -11.31 -2.44
CA LEU A 101 7.38 -10.16 -1.92
C LEU A 101 6.66 -8.85 -2.24
N SER A 102 6.81 -7.85 -1.35
CA SER A 102 6.30 -6.48 -1.51
C SER A 102 4.78 -6.40 -1.65
N GLY A 103 4.05 -7.11 -0.78
CA GLY A 103 2.60 -7.28 -0.82
C GLY A 103 1.82 -5.96 -0.90
N HIS A 104 2.03 -5.03 0.04
CA HIS A 104 1.29 -3.77 0.15
C HIS A 104 1.87 -2.66 -0.73
N LEU A 105 2.99 -2.04 -0.29
CA LEU A 105 3.59 -0.88 -0.98
C LEU A 105 4.04 -1.22 -2.40
N GLY A 106 4.65 -2.37 -2.61
CA GLY A 106 5.04 -2.85 -3.93
C GLY A 106 3.85 -3.30 -4.79
N GLY A 107 2.69 -3.59 -4.18
CA GLY A 107 1.46 -3.95 -4.88
C GLY A 107 1.35 -5.42 -5.29
N ALA A 108 2.18 -6.32 -4.71
CA ALA A 108 2.13 -7.74 -5.08
C ALA A 108 0.79 -8.40 -4.72
N ASN A 109 0.12 -8.00 -3.64
CA ASN A 109 -1.19 -8.54 -3.28
C ASN A 109 -2.26 -8.18 -4.32
N GLU A 110 -2.31 -6.90 -4.73
CA GLU A 110 -3.25 -6.42 -5.74
C GLU A 110 -2.98 -7.07 -7.10
N LEU A 111 -1.70 -7.18 -7.49
CA LEU A 111 -1.30 -7.85 -8.72
C LEU A 111 -1.60 -9.35 -8.67
N ALA A 112 -1.48 -10.00 -7.50
CA ALA A 112 -1.84 -11.42 -7.33
C ALA A 112 -3.33 -11.66 -7.54
N LEU A 113 -4.19 -10.80 -7.00
CA LEU A 113 -5.63 -10.86 -7.24
C LEU A 113 -5.96 -10.68 -8.73
N LYS A 114 -5.36 -9.69 -9.38
CA LYS A 114 -5.56 -9.44 -10.82
C LYS A 114 -5.04 -10.58 -11.69
N THR A 115 -3.87 -11.13 -11.37
CA THR A 115 -3.30 -12.29 -12.07
C THR A 115 -4.19 -13.53 -11.91
N ALA A 116 -4.72 -13.74 -10.70
CA ALA A 116 -5.63 -14.85 -10.42
C ALA A 116 -6.96 -14.72 -11.19
N GLU A 117 -7.50 -13.51 -11.31
CA GLU A 117 -8.68 -13.24 -12.15
C GLU A 117 -8.42 -13.61 -13.63
N ILE A 118 -7.28 -13.19 -14.19
CA ILE A 118 -6.89 -13.48 -15.58
C ILE A 118 -6.74 -14.99 -15.83
N LEU A 119 -6.14 -15.70 -14.89
CA LEU A 119 -5.85 -17.14 -15.00
C LEU A 119 -6.97 -18.04 -14.46
N GLU A 120 -8.01 -17.48 -13.85
CA GLU A 120 -9.05 -18.22 -13.12
C GLU A 120 -8.41 -19.10 -12.01
N ALA A 121 -7.41 -18.54 -11.34
CA ALA A 121 -6.56 -19.18 -10.36
C ALA A 121 -6.98 -18.82 -8.92
N ILE A 122 -6.41 -19.52 -7.96
CA ILE A 122 -6.57 -19.24 -6.54
C ILE A 122 -5.45 -18.27 -6.10
N PRO A 123 -5.76 -17.04 -5.66
CA PRO A 123 -4.77 -16.13 -5.11
C PRO A 123 -4.36 -16.58 -3.70
N VAL A 124 -3.07 -16.56 -3.42
CA VAL A 124 -2.49 -16.87 -2.11
C VAL A 124 -1.86 -15.60 -1.55
N VAL A 125 -2.64 -14.88 -0.77
CA VAL A 125 -2.21 -13.68 -0.04
C VAL A 125 -2.13 -14.04 1.44
N THR A 126 -0.97 -13.79 2.06
CA THR A 126 -0.69 -14.22 3.44
C THR A 126 -0.51 -13.07 4.42
N THR A 127 -0.69 -11.84 3.97
CA THR A 127 -0.52 -10.63 4.78
C THR A 127 -1.67 -10.52 5.79
N ALA A 128 -1.36 -10.44 7.09
CA ALA A 128 -2.35 -10.49 8.15
C ALA A 128 -3.42 -9.39 8.04
N THR A 129 -3.05 -8.16 7.65
CA THR A 129 -3.98 -7.05 7.46
C THR A 129 -5.00 -7.32 6.36
N ASP A 130 -4.58 -7.96 5.25
CA ASP A 130 -5.49 -8.34 4.17
C ASP A 130 -6.42 -9.49 4.58
N LEU A 131 -5.87 -10.50 5.26
CA LEU A 131 -6.66 -11.66 5.74
C LEU A 131 -7.75 -11.26 6.73
N HIS A 132 -7.51 -10.24 7.55
CA HIS A 132 -8.45 -9.75 8.55
C HIS A 132 -9.23 -8.51 8.08
N HIS A 133 -9.09 -8.10 6.82
CA HIS A 133 -9.71 -6.89 6.26
C HIS A 133 -9.49 -5.65 7.13
N ARG A 134 -8.31 -5.55 7.77
CA ARG A 134 -7.98 -4.44 8.65
C ARG A 134 -7.40 -3.28 7.86
N PHE A 135 -7.62 -2.08 8.36
CA PHE A 135 -7.07 -0.87 7.78
C PHE A 135 -5.53 -0.94 7.72
N ALA A 136 -4.97 -0.66 6.55
CA ALA A 136 -3.53 -0.60 6.32
C ALA A 136 -3.14 0.83 5.91
N VAL A 137 -2.33 1.48 6.76
CA VAL A 137 -1.89 2.88 6.57
C VAL A 137 -1.18 3.07 5.24
N ASP A 138 -0.36 2.12 4.82
CA ASP A 138 0.42 2.17 3.58
C ASP A 138 -0.47 2.05 2.33
N VAL A 139 -1.47 1.18 2.36
CA VAL A 139 -2.47 1.06 1.29
C VAL A 139 -3.30 2.34 1.19
N PHE A 140 -3.75 2.87 2.34
CA PHE A 140 -4.49 4.11 2.41
C PHE A 140 -3.70 5.30 1.84
N ALA A 141 -2.45 5.46 2.26
CA ALA A 141 -1.58 6.52 1.78
C ALA A 141 -1.32 6.42 0.26
N LYS A 142 -1.09 5.20 -0.25
CA LYS A 142 -0.90 4.95 -1.69
C LYS A 142 -2.14 5.32 -2.49
N LYS A 143 -3.33 4.87 -2.07
CA LYS A 143 -4.60 5.17 -2.74
C LYS A 143 -4.92 6.66 -2.79
N ASN A 144 -4.56 7.40 -1.75
CA ASN A 144 -4.82 8.83 -1.63
C ASN A 144 -3.63 9.71 -2.05
N ASN A 145 -2.63 9.15 -2.74
CA ASN A 145 -1.44 9.88 -3.18
C ASN A 145 -0.74 10.66 -2.05
N CYS A 146 -0.57 10.02 -0.90
CA CYS A 146 0.04 10.59 0.29
C CYS A 146 1.40 9.97 0.60
N ASN A 147 2.22 10.71 1.35
CA ASN A 147 3.44 10.22 1.98
C ASN A 147 3.15 9.84 3.43
N ILE A 148 3.86 8.81 3.93
CA ILE A 148 3.80 8.42 5.34
C ILE A 148 5.03 8.96 6.06
N PHE A 149 4.80 9.72 7.10
CA PHE A 149 5.82 10.10 8.07
C PHE A 149 5.65 9.25 9.34
N ASN A 150 6.77 8.94 10.01
CA ASN A 150 6.80 8.06 11.18
C ASN A 150 6.33 6.62 10.88
N MET A 151 7.08 5.90 10.07
CA MET A 151 6.83 4.48 9.76
C MET A 151 6.84 3.55 11.00
N LYS A 152 7.44 3.97 12.11
CA LYS A 152 7.39 3.22 13.36
C LYS A 152 5.96 3.23 13.92
N ALA A 153 5.35 4.42 13.99
CA ALA A 153 3.96 4.54 14.41
C ALA A 153 2.99 3.83 13.45
N ALA A 154 3.24 3.83 12.12
CA ALA A 154 2.44 3.07 11.17
C ALA A 154 2.43 1.56 11.46
N LYS A 155 3.57 1.00 11.91
CA LYS A 155 3.63 -0.39 12.36
C LYS A 155 2.87 -0.63 13.65
N GLU A 156 2.92 0.31 14.60
CA GLU A 156 2.17 0.26 15.85
C GLU A 156 0.66 0.31 15.61
N VAL A 157 0.19 1.17 14.70
CA VAL A 157 -1.21 1.22 14.24
C VAL A 157 -1.65 -0.15 13.71
N SER A 158 -0.87 -0.75 12.81
CA SER A 158 -1.20 -2.07 12.26
C SER A 158 -1.22 -3.15 13.33
N ALA A 159 -0.26 -3.16 14.25
CA ALA A 159 -0.20 -4.11 15.35
C ALA A 159 -1.37 -3.95 16.31
N ALA A 160 -1.77 -2.71 16.65
CA ALA A 160 -2.91 -2.42 17.50
C ALA A 160 -4.22 -2.91 16.89
N LEU A 161 -4.45 -2.65 15.59
CA LEU A 161 -5.63 -3.13 14.88
C LEU A 161 -5.71 -4.66 14.82
N LEU A 162 -4.59 -5.34 14.58
CA LEU A 162 -4.52 -6.80 14.59
C LEU A 162 -4.76 -7.38 15.99
N ALA A 163 -4.38 -6.64 17.04
CA ALA A 163 -4.68 -7.00 18.43
C ALA A 163 -6.12 -6.65 18.86
N GLY A 164 -6.98 -6.15 17.96
CA GLY A 164 -8.35 -5.76 18.26
C GLY A 164 -8.47 -4.46 19.06
N LYS A 165 -7.40 -3.68 19.21
CA LYS A 165 -7.43 -2.39 19.88
C LYS A 165 -8.03 -1.30 19.00
N LYS A 166 -8.62 -0.28 19.62
CA LYS A 166 -9.06 0.93 18.94
C LYS A 166 -7.86 1.80 18.59
N VAL A 167 -7.91 2.41 17.40
CA VAL A 167 -6.88 3.29 16.86
C VAL A 167 -7.50 4.61 16.45
N GLY A 168 -6.90 5.73 16.80
CA GLY A 168 -7.40 7.05 16.45
C GLY A 168 -7.24 7.37 14.97
N PHE A 169 -8.20 8.10 14.43
CA PHE A 169 -8.14 8.65 13.09
C PHE A 169 -8.55 10.13 13.12
N TYR A 170 -7.61 10.99 12.82
CA TYR A 170 -7.80 12.42 12.65
C TYR A 170 -7.57 12.81 11.19
N SER A 171 -8.37 13.72 10.66
CA SER A 171 -8.18 14.27 9.32
C SER A 171 -8.55 15.74 9.27
N GLU A 172 -7.65 16.57 8.73
CA GLU A 172 -7.92 17.97 8.37
C GLU A 172 -8.80 18.07 7.11
N PHE A 173 -8.97 16.97 6.40
CA PHE A 173 -9.72 16.94 5.14
C PHE A 173 -11.04 16.19 5.33
N PRO A 174 -12.07 16.52 4.52
CA PRO A 174 -13.28 15.72 4.44
C PRO A 174 -12.95 14.26 4.13
N THR A 175 -13.68 13.36 4.74
CA THR A 175 -13.52 11.92 4.51
C THR A 175 -14.84 11.34 4.05
N ASP A 176 -14.83 10.60 2.95
CA ASP A 176 -16.01 9.93 2.42
C ASP A 176 -16.21 8.56 3.07
N GLY A 177 -17.46 8.24 3.38
CA GLY A 177 -17.86 6.94 3.89
C GLY A 177 -17.58 6.72 5.38
N GLU A 178 -17.87 5.49 5.82
CA GLU A 178 -17.64 5.07 7.20
C GLU A 178 -16.16 4.70 7.42
N LEU A 179 -15.68 4.93 8.65
CA LEU A 179 -14.33 4.51 9.01
C LEU A 179 -14.24 2.99 9.06
N PRO A 180 -13.13 2.41 8.58
CA PRO A 180 -12.84 0.99 8.72
C PRO A 180 -12.92 0.52 10.18
N GLU A 181 -13.31 -0.75 10.37
CA GLU A 181 -13.41 -1.36 11.69
C GLU A 181 -12.12 -1.20 12.50
N GLY A 182 -12.27 -0.79 13.75
CA GLY A 182 -11.15 -0.55 14.67
C GLY A 182 -10.65 0.89 14.69
N LEU A 183 -10.98 1.72 13.69
CA LEU A 183 -10.68 3.14 13.72
C LEU A 183 -11.76 3.92 14.49
N VAL A 184 -11.33 4.95 15.21
CA VAL A 184 -12.20 5.88 15.95
C VAL A 184 -11.88 7.29 15.47
N ARG A 185 -12.93 8.03 15.03
CA ARG A 185 -12.75 9.45 14.65
C ARG A 185 -12.36 10.27 15.86
N CYS A 186 -11.33 11.08 15.71
CA CYS A 186 -10.81 11.96 16.77
C CYS A 186 -10.66 13.39 16.26
N ASP A 187 -10.63 14.34 17.21
CA ASP A 187 -10.26 15.73 16.96
C ASP A 187 -8.74 15.91 16.85
N GLU A 188 -8.29 17.15 16.70
CA GLU A 188 -6.87 17.52 16.60
C GLU A 188 -6.07 17.27 17.88
N TYR A 189 -6.74 17.02 19.01
CA TYR A 189 -6.17 16.69 20.31
C TYR A 189 -6.22 15.18 20.61
N GLY A 190 -6.76 14.37 19.70
CA GLY A 190 -6.87 12.92 19.87
C GLY A 190 -8.10 12.45 20.65
N ASN A 191 -9.04 13.35 20.97
CA ASN A 191 -10.28 12.97 21.65
C ASN A 191 -11.28 12.36 20.67
N PRO A 192 -11.95 11.25 21.01
CA PRO A 192 -13.01 10.69 20.18
C PRO A 192 -14.15 11.67 19.91
N VAL A 193 -14.56 11.77 18.63
CA VAL A 193 -15.68 12.62 18.18
C VAL A 193 -16.83 11.72 17.74
N ASN A 194 -18.02 11.92 18.30
CA ASN A 194 -19.22 11.19 17.88
C ASN A 194 -19.72 11.73 16.53
N SER A 195 -20.10 10.83 15.62
CA SER A 195 -20.54 11.14 14.25
C SER A 195 -21.96 11.73 14.15
N THR A 196 -22.44 12.45 15.17
CA THR A 196 -23.80 13.01 15.19
C THR A 196 -23.90 14.52 15.04
N ASP A 197 -22.81 15.24 14.79
CA ASP A 197 -22.87 16.70 14.60
C ASP A 197 -22.37 17.13 13.22
N ASP A 198 -23.28 16.95 12.24
CA ASP A 198 -23.30 17.79 11.06
C ASP A 198 -24.58 18.66 11.17
N ARG A 199 -24.56 19.71 12.01
CA ARG A 199 -25.39 20.95 11.90
C ARG A 199 -25.19 21.89 13.08
N SER A 200 -24.90 23.16 12.70
CA SER A 200 -25.13 24.41 13.42
C SER A 200 -24.24 24.74 14.63
N GLU A 201 -23.41 25.75 14.40
CA GLU A 201 -23.02 26.71 15.40
C GLU A 201 -24.29 27.30 16.03
N GLU A 202 -24.40 27.17 17.33
CA GLU A 202 -24.85 28.21 18.26
C GLU A 202 -25.18 27.62 19.63
N GLU A 203 -24.73 28.38 20.65
CA GLU A 203 -25.13 28.38 22.05
C GLU A 203 -24.38 27.54 23.07
N THR A 204 -23.47 28.27 23.69
CA THR A 204 -23.03 28.17 25.09
C THR A 204 -24.20 28.02 26.09
N GLN A 205 -24.16 27.03 26.98
CA GLN A 205 -24.22 27.20 28.45
C GLN A 205 -24.57 25.90 29.19
N LYS A 206 -23.66 25.57 30.16
CA LYS A 206 -23.90 24.93 31.47
C LYS A 206 -24.97 23.84 31.60
N SER A 207 -24.57 22.64 31.96
CA SER A 207 -24.98 22.10 33.28
C SER A 207 -24.19 20.81 33.61
N SER A 208 -23.66 20.81 34.82
CA SER A 208 -23.20 19.66 35.58
C SER A 208 -24.32 18.63 35.74
N ASP A 209 -23.97 17.39 35.64
CA ASP A 209 -24.54 16.17 36.20
C ASP A 209 -24.72 15.10 35.11
N PHE A 210 -23.70 14.29 34.92
CA PHE A 210 -23.86 13.02 34.25
C PHE A 210 -23.25 11.90 35.10
N ASN A 211 -24.09 11.34 35.98
CA ASN A 211 -23.95 10.00 36.49
C ASN A 211 -24.47 9.04 35.42
N GLY A 212 -23.56 8.45 34.64
CA GLY A 212 -23.87 7.45 33.62
C GLY A 212 -22.72 6.43 33.58
N THR A 213 -23.06 5.23 34.00
CA THR A 213 -22.25 4.00 34.02
C THR A 213 -21.31 3.86 32.84
N GLY A 214 -20.05 3.68 33.16
CA GLY A 214 -18.88 3.27 32.40
C GLY A 214 -19.04 2.80 30.96
N THR A 215 -18.72 3.66 30.01
CA THR A 215 -18.05 3.24 28.80
C THR A 215 -16.59 3.60 28.96
N ASP A 216 -15.74 2.57 28.95
CA ASP A 216 -14.29 2.66 28.97
C ASP A 216 -13.85 3.81 28.04
N CYS A 217 -13.41 4.93 28.64
CA CYS A 217 -12.64 5.93 27.92
C CYS A 217 -11.28 5.28 27.63
N THR A 218 -11.24 4.44 26.62
CA THR A 218 -10.00 3.81 26.18
C THR A 218 -9.09 4.92 25.69
N ASN A 219 -8.03 5.15 26.45
CA ASN A 219 -6.94 6.02 26.07
C ASN A 219 -6.43 5.55 24.70
N ILE A 220 -6.63 6.36 23.66
CA ILE A 220 -6.21 6.03 22.29
C ILE A 220 -4.75 6.45 22.17
N ASP A 221 -3.83 5.51 22.42
CA ASP A 221 -2.40 5.77 22.46
C ASP A 221 -1.77 5.93 21.07
N CYS A 222 -2.36 5.31 20.03
CA CYS A 222 -1.83 5.38 18.68
C CYS A 222 -2.91 5.72 17.65
N GLY A 223 -2.48 6.39 16.57
CA GLY A 223 -3.41 6.79 15.52
C GLY A 223 -2.77 7.32 14.26
N VAL A 224 -3.65 7.64 13.32
CA VAL A 224 -3.32 8.20 12.00
C VAL A 224 -3.84 9.63 11.94
N ALA A 225 -2.97 10.56 11.55
CA ALA A 225 -3.32 11.95 11.28
C ALA A 225 -3.14 12.24 9.79
N VAL A 226 -4.24 12.51 9.08
CA VAL A 226 -4.21 12.97 7.69
C VAL A 226 -4.16 14.49 7.71
N THR A 227 -3.00 15.06 7.39
CA THR A 227 -2.69 16.47 7.61
C THR A 227 -1.65 16.98 6.63
N VAL A 228 -1.55 18.28 6.42
CA VAL A 228 -0.42 18.92 5.70
C VAL A 228 0.76 19.19 6.62
N HIS A 229 0.61 19.01 7.93
CA HIS A 229 1.59 19.37 8.96
C HIS A 229 2.27 18.12 9.55
N THR A 230 3.55 17.93 9.28
CA THR A 230 4.34 16.83 9.85
C THR A 230 4.53 16.93 11.37
N SER A 231 4.22 18.08 11.96
CA SER A 231 4.27 18.33 13.42
C SER A 231 2.95 18.01 14.13
N CYS A 232 1.88 17.68 13.41
CA CYS A 232 0.59 17.32 13.99
C CYS A 232 0.68 15.94 14.65
N ASN A 233 0.51 15.89 15.97
CA ASN A 233 0.64 14.67 16.78
C ASN A 233 -0.53 14.53 17.77
N PRO A 234 -1.75 14.19 17.30
CA PRO A 234 -2.92 14.02 18.18
C PRO A 234 -2.77 12.86 19.17
N PHE A 235 -1.92 11.89 18.88
CA PHE A 235 -1.77 10.67 19.67
C PHE A 235 -0.33 10.53 20.18
N ILE A 236 -0.11 9.76 21.24
CA ILE A 236 1.22 9.43 21.77
C ILE A 236 2.11 8.85 20.68
N SER A 237 1.54 7.96 19.85
CA SER A 237 2.18 7.42 18.66
C SER A 237 1.37 7.81 17.43
N THR A 238 1.75 8.91 16.79
CA THR A 238 1.05 9.42 15.59
C THR A 238 1.80 9.06 14.32
N THR A 239 1.07 8.48 13.36
CA THR A 239 1.49 8.37 11.97
C THR A 239 0.88 9.50 11.17
N GLN A 240 1.69 10.41 10.64
CA GLN A 240 1.20 11.45 9.75
C GLN A 240 1.13 10.91 8.31
N VAL A 241 -0.02 11.09 7.69
CA VAL A 241 -0.27 10.80 6.28
C VAL A 241 -0.48 12.12 5.57
N VAL A 242 0.54 12.54 4.82
CA VAL A 242 0.61 13.88 4.23
C VAL A 242 0.39 13.80 2.72
N PRO A 243 -0.61 14.52 2.16
CA PRO A 243 -0.82 14.58 0.72
C PRO A 243 0.44 15.04 -0.01
N LYS A 244 0.71 14.45 -1.16
CA LYS A 244 1.79 14.89 -2.05
C LYS A 244 1.34 16.17 -2.73
N CYS A 245 1.74 17.32 -2.16
CA CYS A 245 1.48 18.62 -2.73
C CYS A 245 2.53 18.97 -3.79
N LEU A 246 2.12 19.67 -4.85
CA LEU A 246 3.05 20.27 -5.78
C LEU A 246 3.70 21.48 -5.06
N THR A 247 5.01 21.44 -4.82
CA THR A 247 5.72 22.60 -4.29
C THR A 247 6.11 23.49 -5.46
N LEU A 248 5.43 24.60 -5.62
CA LEU A 248 5.86 25.65 -6.55
C LEU A 248 7.01 26.45 -5.91
N GLY A 249 8.22 26.23 -6.37
CA GLY A 249 9.37 27.07 -6.04
C GLY A 249 9.27 28.39 -6.79
N MET A 250 8.86 29.46 -6.12
CA MET A 250 8.90 30.81 -6.70
C MET A 250 10.21 31.50 -6.31
N GLY A 251 11.09 31.68 -7.29
CA GLY A 251 12.27 32.51 -7.14
C GLY A 251 11.92 34.00 -7.34
N CYS A 252 12.05 34.82 -6.33
CA CYS A 252 11.97 36.26 -6.49
C CYS A 252 13.35 36.90 -6.39
N ARG A 253 13.55 38.00 -7.14
CA ARG A 253 14.70 38.89 -6.97
C ARG A 253 14.57 39.58 -5.60
N LYS A 254 15.70 39.86 -4.98
CA LYS A 254 15.87 40.36 -3.61
C LYS A 254 14.96 41.54 -3.19
N ASP A 255 14.36 42.25 -4.12
CA ASP A 255 13.58 43.46 -3.89
C ASP A 255 12.15 43.43 -4.45
N LYS A 256 11.56 42.22 -4.71
CA LYS A 256 10.16 42.09 -5.14
C LYS A 256 9.32 41.33 -4.13
N ASP A 257 8.16 41.89 -3.82
CA ASP A 257 7.17 41.28 -2.95
C ASP A 257 6.61 40.00 -3.61
N ALA A 258 6.81 38.85 -2.95
CA ALA A 258 6.37 37.55 -3.41
C ALA A 258 4.88 37.27 -3.17
N ARG A 259 4.17 38.10 -2.39
CA ARG A 259 2.76 37.88 -2.02
C ARG A 259 1.83 37.92 -3.21
N GLY A 260 1.98 38.91 -4.12
CA GLY A 260 1.13 39.02 -5.30
C GLY A 260 1.31 37.90 -6.34
N ILE A 261 2.41 37.12 -6.27
CA ILE A 261 2.66 35.96 -7.13
C ILE A 261 1.99 34.71 -6.56
N ALA A 262 1.92 34.60 -5.24
CA ALA A 262 1.26 33.48 -4.55
C ALA A 262 -0.28 33.53 -4.66
N GLU A 263 -0.86 34.72 -4.77
CA GLU A 263 -2.30 34.92 -4.99
C GLU A 263 -2.78 34.69 -6.43
N ALA A 264 -1.86 34.61 -7.39
CA ALA A 264 -2.15 34.42 -8.81
C ALA A 264 -1.88 32.98 -9.31
N ALA A 265 -1.36 32.09 -8.47
CA ALA A 265 -1.05 30.70 -8.80
C ALA A 265 -2.06 29.75 -8.18
#